data_57c9ba52391748ec4383c14bbf7cc47b
#
_entry.id   57c9ba52391748ec4383c14bbf7cc47b
#
_cell.length_a   1.000
_cell.length_b   1.000
_cell.length_c   1.000
_cell.angle_alpha   90.00
_cell.angle_beta   90.00
_cell.angle_gamma   90.00
#
_symmetry.space_group_name_H-M   'P 1'
#
loop_
_entity.id
_entity.type
_entity.pdbx_description
1 polymer ?
#
loop_
_entity_poly.entity_id
_entity_poly.type
_entity_poly.pdbx_seq_one_letter_code
_entity_poly.pdbx_strand_id
1 'polypeptide(L)'
;TQGVSSAASDVYKRQMLHAGGKFGGGGYKVSGGLHGVGASVVNALSEWMEVYVKRDGHIYNQRYERGNVCYPLKVVGDCPLEETGTKVTFLPDKEIFQETTVYEYNILKSRLREMAFLTKGIKIVLKDAREGIEQERVFHYEGGIKEFVSYLNRGKTPLYPEIVYCEGNRDGVSVEVALQHNDGYNEGVYSFVNNITTPEGGTHLTGFRNALTKTFNAYAKANKLIKESDSLSGEDIREGLTAIVSVKLEEPQFEGQTKQKLGNSEARGAVDNLVTEQLTIYLE
;
A
#
# COMPACT_ATOMS: atom_id res chain seq x y z
N THR A 1 -5.38 30.38 -10.79
CA THR A 1 -6.42 30.21 -9.77
C THR A 1 -5.88 29.30 -8.70
N GLN A 2 -5.58 29.88 -7.53
CA GLN A 2 -5.04 29.19 -6.38
C GLN A 2 -5.93 28.03 -5.97
N GLY A 3 -5.34 26.83 -5.84
CA GLY A 3 -6.03 25.67 -5.34
C GLY A 3 -6.47 25.88 -3.89
N VAL A 4 -7.73 26.20 -3.71
CA VAL A 4 -8.34 26.33 -2.39
C VAL A 4 -8.44 24.94 -1.77
N SER A 5 -7.38 24.53 -1.06
CA SER A 5 -7.42 23.42 -0.11
C SER A 5 -8.14 23.89 1.15
N SER A 6 -9.44 24.07 1.09
CA SER A 6 -10.30 24.44 2.22
C SER A 6 -11.02 23.22 2.79
N ALA A 7 -11.47 23.29 4.05
CA ALA A 7 -12.34 22.26 4.63
C ALA A 7 -13.56 21.97 3.74
N ALA A 8 -14.09 22.98 3.09
CA ALA A 8 -15.14 22.86 2.08
C ALA A 8 -14.70 21.96 0.91
N SER A 9 -13.45 22.07 0.44
CA SER A 9 -12.91 21.22 -0.63
C SER A 9 -12.85 19.75 -0.21
N ASP A 10 -12.46 19.44 1.02
CA ASP A 10 -12.38 18.06 1.51
C ASP A 10 -13.78 17.44 1.68
N VAL A 11 -14.75 18.22 2.08
CA VAL A 11 -16.15 17.81 2.16
C VAL A 11 -16.76 17.67 0.76
N TYR A 12 -16.49 18.64 -0.14
CA TYR A 12 -16.96 18.63 -1.52
C TYR A 12 -16.48 17.41 -2.32
N LYS A 13 -15.22 16.99 -2.11
CA LYS A 13 -14.66 15.77 -2.74
C LYS A 13 -15.42 14.49 -2.40
N ARG A 14 -16.19 14.47 -1.32
CA ARG A 14 -17.01 13.32 -0.91
C ARG A 14 -18.38 13.28 -1.58
N GLN A 15 -18.78 14.36 -2.22
CA GLN A 15 -20.05 14.48 -2.93
C GLN A 15 -19.91 14.28 -4.45
N MET A 16 -18.75 14.63 -5.01
CA MET A 16 -18.53 14.63 -6.46
C MET A 16 -17.73 13.41 -6.90
N LEU A 17 -18.24 12.71 -7.89
CA LEU A 17 -17.47 11.69 -8.60
C LEU A 17 -16.31 12.35 -9.35
N HIS A 18 -15.16 11.72 -9.36
CA HIS A 18 -13.92 12.21 -9.99
C HIS A 18 -13.36 13.54 -9.46
N ALA A 19 -13.83 14.03 -8.33
CA ALA A 19 -13.33 15.25 -7.68
C ALA A 19 -12.20 14.93 -6.67
N GLY A 20 -11.16 14.27 -7.11
CA GLY A 20 -10.00 13.97 -6.26
C GLY A 20 -8.97 15.10 -6.27
N GLY A 21 -8.32 15.41 -5.14
CA GLY A 21 -7.16 16.32 -5.08
C GLY A 21 -5.92 15.81 -5.84
N LYS A 22 -6.07 14.70 -6.53
CA LYS A 22 -5.09 14.02 -7.38
C LYS A 22 -5.18 14.45 -8.85
N PHE A 23 -6.31 15.04 -9.25
CA PHE A 23 -6.52 15.57 -10.58
C PHE A 23 -6.07 17.05 -10.57
N GLY A 24 -4.94 17.36 -11.20
CA GLY A 24 -4.47 18.73 -11.33
C GLY A 24 -3.10 19.03 -10.69
N GLY A 25 -2.27 18.05 -10.48
CA GLY A 25 -0.81 18.23 -10.45
C GLY A 25 -0.19 18.93 -9.25
N GLY A 26 -0.71 18.82 -8.02
CA GLY A 26 -0.07 19.56 -6.92
C GLY A 26 -0.05 18.91 -5.53
N GLY A 27 -0.90 17.93 -5.25
CA GLY A 27 -1.07 17.44 -3.89
C GLY A 27 -0.49 16.05 -3.60
N TYR A 28 -0.44 15.20 -4.60
CA TYR A 28 -0.02 13.80 -4.43
C TYR A 28 0.80 13.32 -5.63
N LYS A 29 2.08 13.05 -5.41
CA LYS A 29 2.97 12.48 -6.44
C LYS A 29 2.64 11.01 -6.74
N VAL A 30 2.12 10.29 -5.77
CA VAL A 30 1.81 8.85 -5.87
C VAL A 30 0.51 8.54 -5.14
N SER A 31 -0.38 7.78 -5.76
CA SER A 31 -1.66 7.41 -5.17
C SER A 31 -2.18 6.07 -5.69
N GLY A 32 -2.74 5.26 -4.79
CA GLY A 32 -3.47 4.04 -5.13
C GLY A 32 -4.87 4.29 -5.71
N GLY A 33 -5.47 5.45 -5.44
CA GLY A 33 -6.78 5.81 -5.97
C GLY A 33 -6.68 6.51 -7.31
N LEU A 34 -7.18 5.89 -8.38
CA LEU A 34 -7.08 6.40 -9.75
C LEU A 34 -8.30 7.21 -10.21
N HIS A 35 -9.46 6.98 -9.63
CA HIS A 35 -10.72 7.51 -10.16
C HIS A 35 -11.39 8.57 -9.28
N GLY A 36 -10.87 8.86 -8.07
CA GLY A 36 -11.45 9.86 -7.16
C GLY A 36 -12.85 9.52 -6.63
N VAL A 37 -13.24 8.24 -6.66
CA VAL A 37 -14.62 7.82 -6.32
C VAL A 37 -14.72 7.13 -4.94
N GLY A 38 -13.63 6.73 -4.31
CA GLY A 38 -13.67 5.89 -3.10
C GLY A 38 -14.51 6.49 -1.97
N ALA A 39 -14.31 7.76 -1.63
CA ALA A 39 -15.09 8.42 -0.58
C ALA A 39 -16.57 8.58 -0.95
N SER A 40 -16.88 8.87 -2.22
CA SER A 40 -18.26 9.01 -2.70
C SER A 40 -18.98 7.67 -2.70
N VAL A 41 -18.28 6.58 -3.05
CA VAL A 41 -18.84 5.22 -3.00
C VAL A 41 -19.17 4.82 -1.56
N VAL A 42 -18.26 5.04 -0.60
CA VAL A 42 -18.55 4.74 0.82
C VAL A 42 -19.76 5.55 1.30
N ASN A 43 -19.87 6.83 0.90
CA ASN A 43 -21.01 7.66 1.24
C ASN A 43 -22.33 7.10 0.66
N ALA A 44 -22.32 6.74 -0.62
CA ALA A 44 -23.52 6.18 -1.28
C ALA A 44 -23.96 4.81 -0.72
N LEU A 45 -23.01 4.01 -0.21
CA LEU A 45 -23.25 2.69 0.38
C LEU A 45 -23.52 2.76 1.90
N SER A 46 -23.64 3.94 2.46
CA SER A 46 -23.90 4.15 3.90
C SER A 46 -25.33 4.62 4.13
N GLU A 47 -25.97 4.10 5.17
CA GLU A 47 -27.23 4.60 5.68
C GLU A 47 -27.08 6.07 6.08
N TRP A 48 -25.97 6.39 6.75
CA TRP A 48 -25.52 7.76 6.99
C TRP A 48 -24.00 7.86 7.06
N MET A 49 -23.49 9.04 6.74
CA MET A 49 -22.07 9.42 6.91
C MET A 49 -22.00 10.81 7.52
N GLU A 50 -21.07 10.99 8.46
CA GLU A 50 -20.80 12.27 9.08
C GLU A 50 -19.30 12.58 9.04
N VAL A 51 -18.96 13.79 8.65
CA VAL A 51 -17.60 14.25 8.47
C VAL A 51 -17.36 15.49 9.33
N TYR A 52 -16.28 15.42 10.12
CA TYR A 52 -15.72 16.57 10.84
C TYR A 52 -14.33 16.88 10.26
N VAL A 53 -14.05 18.15 10.03
CA VAL A 53 -12.73 18.62 9.57
C VAL A 53 -12.28 19.76 10.49
N LYS A 54 -11.10 19.60 11.10
CA LYS A 54 -10.42 20.66 11.86
C LYS A 54 -9.47 21.37 10.91
N ARG A 55 -9.65 22.66 10.74
CA ARG A 55 -8.83 23.48 9.87
C ARG A 55 -9.04 24.97 10.09
N ASP A 56 -7.97 25.75 9.95
CA ASP A 56 -8.00 27.22 10.01
C ASP A 56 -8.69 27.76 11.30
N GLY A 57 -8.48 27.08 12.43
CA GLY A 57 -9.05 27.44 13.74
C GLY A 57 -10.50 26.99 13.95
N HIS A 58 -11.13 26.33 13.00
CA HIS A 58 -12.54 25.94 13.06
C HIS A 58 -12.75 24.44 12.90
N ILE A 59 -13.86 23.95 13.45
CA ILE A 59 -14.36 22.59 13.27
C ILE A 59 -15.56 22.66 12.34
N TYR A 60 -15.41 22.14 11.13
CA TYR A 60 -16.47 22.05 10.13
C TYR A 60 -17.14 20.68 10.21
N ASN A 61 -18.46 20.66 9.97
CA ASN A 61 -19.25 19.43 9.97
C ASN A 61 -20.22 19.37 8.78
N GLN A 62 -20.38 18.18 8.25
CA GLN A 62 -21.43 17.87 7.27
C GLN A 62 -21.88 16.41 7.46
N ARG A 63 -23.20 16.18 7.26
CA ARG A 63 -23.83 14.86 7.34
C ARG A 63 -24.52 14.52 6.03
N TYR A 64 -24.51 13.25 5.72
CA TYR A 64 -25.13 12.66 4.54
C TYR A 64 -26.00 11.47 4.98
N GLU A 65 -27.08 11.22 4.22
CA GLU A 65 -27.90 10.03 4.34
C GLU A 65 -28.08 9.44 2.94
N ARG A 66 -27.62 8.19 2.77
CA ARG A 66 -27.60 7.47 1.48
C ARG A 66 -27.05 8.32 0.34
N GLY A 67 -25.92 8.99 0.59
CA GLY A 67 -25.24 9.85 -0.37
C GLY A 67 -25.79 11.28 -0.47
N ASN A 68 -27.00 11.55 0.05
CA ASN A 68 -27.62 12.86 -0.02
C ASN A 68 -27.18 13.77 1.13
N VAL A 69 -26.97 15.05 0.84
CA VAL A 69 -26.59 16.07 1.83
C VAL A 69 -27.76 16.39 2.74
N CYS A 70 -27.63 16.22 4.06
CA CYS A 70 -28.66 16.55 5.02
C CYS A 70 -28.76 18.04 5.31
N TYR A 71 -27.62 18.75 5.32
CA TYR A 71 -27.54 20.18 5.56
C TYR A 71 -26.25 20.75 4.96
N PRO A 72 -26.21 22.05 4.64
CA PRO A 72 -24.98 22.70 4.17
C PRO A 72 -23.82 22.58 5.17
N LEU A 73 -22.59 22.64 4.65
CA LEU A 73 -21.39 22.68 5.49
C LEU A 73 -21.50 23.80 6.53
N LYS A 74 -21.28 23.49 7.78
CA LYS A 74 -21.37 24.46 8.89
C LYS A 74 -20.16 24.37 9.82
N VAL A 75 -19.83 25.49 10.45
CA VAL A 75 -18.90 25.53 11.58
C VAL A 75 -19.67 25.11 12.83
N VAL A 76 -19.14 24.15 13.58
CA VAL A 76 -19.76 23.60 14.80
C VAL A 76 -18.92 23.83 16.04
N GLY A 77 -17.73 24.39 15.90
CA GLY A 77 -16.83 24.72 17.01
C GLY A 77 -15.52 25.31 16.55
N ASP A 78 -14.67 25.64 17.50
CA ASP A 78 -13.33 26.17 17.28
C ASP A 78 -12.28 25.13 17.70
N CYS A 79 -11.07 25.23 17.16
CA CYS A 79 -9.90 24.45 17.53
C CYS A 79 -8.65 25.35 17.44
N PRO A 80 -7.50 24.93 18.00
CA PRO A 80 -6.24 25.63 17.77
C PRO A 80 -5.95 25.82 16.29
N LEU A 81 -5.36 26.96 15.91
CA LEU A 81 -5.13 27.32 14.49
C LEU A 81 -4.26 26.29 13.77
N GLU A 82 -3.29 25.72 14.46
CA GLU A 82 -2.36 24.70 13.96
C GLU A 82 -2.94 23.29 13.99
N GLU A 83 -4.08 23.08 14.66
CA GLU A 83 -4.69 21.76 14.75
C GLU A 83 -5.44 21.42 13.48
N THR A 84 -5.00 20.34 12.80
CA THR A 84 -5.63 19.82 11.58
C THR A 84 -6.02 18.36 11.76
N GLY A 85 -7.11 17.97 11.10
CA GLY A 85 -7.53 16.57 11.12
C GLY A 85 -8.88 16.34 10.48
N THR A 86 -9.14 15.09 10.13
CA THR A 86 -10.44 14.68 9.56
C THR A 86 -10.96 13.46 10.33
N LYS A 87 -12.21 13.53 10.79
CA LYS A 87 -12.93 12.40 11.36
C LYS A 87 -14.10 12.05 10.43
N VAL A 88 -14.15 10.79 10.02
CA VAL A 88 -15.25 10.25 9.21
C VAL A 88 -15.92 9.14 10.02
N THR A 89 -17.23 9.25 10.18
CA THR A 89 -18.06 8.21 10.81
C THR A 89 -19.15 7.81 9.82
N PHE A 90 -19.37 6.52 9.67
CA PHE A 90 -20.41 6.04 8.77
C PHE A 90 -21.01 4.72 9.25
N LEU A 91 -22.23 4.46 8.83
CA LEU A 91 -22.94 3.22 9.07
C LEU A 91 -23.25 2.55 7.73
N PRO A 92 -22.75 1.33 7.45
CA PRO A 92 -23.09 0.59 6.24
C PRO A 92 -24.59 0.37 6.13
N ASP A 93 -25.15 0.57 4.91
CA ASP A 93 -26.58 0.44 4.68
C ASP A 93 -27.01 -1.04 4.61
N LYS A 94 -27.87 -1.46 5.52
CA LYS A 94 -28.42 -2.83 5.60
C LYS A 94 -29.26 -3.23 4.39
N GLU A 95 -29.84 -2.26 3.68
CA GLU A 95 -30.60 -2.53 2.45
C GLU A 95 -29.67 -2.95 1.31
N ILE A 96 -28.39 -2.50 1.35
CA ILE A 96 -27.35 -2.84 0.36
C ILE A 96 -26.56 -4.07 0.82
N PHE A 97 -26.09 -4.06 2.06
CA PHE A 97 -25.30 -5.14 2.66
C PHE A 97 -26.21 -6.14 3.40
N GLN A 98 -26.91 -6.97 2.66
CA GLN A 98 -27.95 -7.86 3.19
C GLN A 98 -27.39 -9.04 4.01
N GLU A 99 -26.17 -9.49 3.72
CA GLU A 99 -25.56 -10.62 4.44
C GLU A 99 -25.02 -10.18 5.80
N THR A 100 -24.25 -9.10 5.84
CA THR A 100 -23.68 -8.55 7.09
C THR A 100 -23.22 -7.12 6.93
N THR A 101 -23.35 -6.35 8.02
CA THR A 101 -22.71 -5.03 8.17
C THR A 101 -21.62 -5.04 9.23
N VAL A 102 -21.30 -6.22 9.78
CA VAL A 102 -20.31 -6.38 10.86
C VAL A 102 -18.92 -6.53 10.27
N TYR A 103 -18.01 -5.65 10.69
CA TYR A 103 -16.60 -5.73 10.30
C TYR A 103 -15.88 -6.85 11.03
N GLU A 104 -15.05 -7.59 10.29
CA GLU A 104 -14.16 -8.60 10.86
C GLU A 104 -12.83 -7.97 11.26
N TYR A 105 -12.59 -7.94 12.58
CA TYR A 105 -11.39 -7.33 13.16
C TYR A 105 -10.08 -7.89 12.58
N ASN A 106 -9.98 -9.21 12.40
CA ASN A 106 -8.75 -9.83 11.92
C ASN A 106 -8.41 -9.48 10.47
N ILE A 107 -9.42 -9.28 9.62
CA ILE A 107 -9.23 -8.82 8.24
C ILE A 107 -8.68 -7.39 8.23
N LEU A 108 -9.32 -6.49 8.99
CA LEU A 108 -8.86 -5.11 9.15
C LEU A 108 -7.46 -5.04 9.74
N LYS A 109 -7.20 -5.82 10.80
CA LYS A 109 -5.90 -5.91 11.47
C LYS A 109 -4.78 -6.31 10.51
N SER A 110 -5.00 -7.31 9.67
CA SER A 110 -4.01 -7.77 8.70
C SER A 110 -3.73 -6.68 7.66
N ARG A 111 -4.77 -6.10 7.09
CA ARG A 111 -4.63 -5.06 6.07
C ARG A 111 -3.98 -3.78 6.58
N LEU A 112 -4.37 -3.30 7.77
CA LEU A 112 -3.78 -2.10 8.37
C LEU A 112 -2.32 -2.32 8.76
N ARG A 113 -1.94 -3.53 9.17
CA ARG A 113 -0.54 -3.89 9.40
C ARG A 113 0.29 -3.81 8.12
N GLU A 114 -0.20 -4.38 7.01
CA GLU A 114 0.46 -4.26 5.70
C GLU A 114 0.67 -2.80 5.31
N MET A 115 -0.37 -1.98 5.43
CA MET A 115 -0.29 -0.55 5.13
C MET A 115 0.75 0.17 5.99
N ALA A 116 0.87 -0.19 7.26
CA ALA A 116 1.85 0.40 8.16
C ALA A 116 3.29 -0.01 7.80
N PHE A 117 3.53 -1.24 7.34
CA PHE A 117 4.83 -1.66 6.83
C PHE A 117 5.20 -0.96 5.51
N LEU A 118 4.23 -0.80 4.61
CA LEU A 118 4.44 -0.16 3.30
C LEU A 118 4.60 1.36 3.37
N THR A 119 4.21 1.96 4.50
CA THR A 119 4.29 3.41 4.74
C THR A 119 5.11 3.68 5.99
N LYS A 120 6.43 3.62 5.83
CA LYS A 120 7.40 3.83 6.90
C LYS A 120 7.08 5.05 7.77
N GLY A 121 7.07 4.86 9.09
CA GLY A 121 6.83 5.92 10.07
C GLY A 121 5.35 6.29 10.30
N ILE A 122 4.40 5.74 9.55
CA ILE A 122 2.97 5.96 9.84
C ILE A 122 2.58 5.23 11.12
N LYS A 123 1.72 5.88 11.92
CA LYS A 123 1.09 5.25 13.08
C LYS A 123 -0.38 5.01 12.79
N ILE A 124 -0.80 3.74 12.81
CA ILE A 124 -2.19 3.32 12.63
C ILE A 124 -2.69 2.69 13.92
N VAL A 125 -3.83 3.15 14.40
CA VAL A 125 -4.51 2.58 15.58
C VAL A 125 -5.80 1.93 15.12
N LEU A 126 -5.96 0.64 15.35
CA LEU A 126 -7.20 -0.11 15.15
C LEU A 126 -7.82 -0.40 16.51
N LYS A 127 -9.04 0.10 16.72
CA LYS A 127 -9.80 -0.14 17.94
C LYS A 127 -11.14 -0.79 17.63
N ASP A 128 -11.41 -1.91 18.25
CA ASP A 128 -12.73 -2.52 18.32
C ASP A 128 -13.36 -2.09 19.66
N ALA A 129 -14.45 -1.36 19.59
CA ALA A 129 -15.15 -0.83 20.77
C ALA A 129 -16.48 -1.56 21.02
N ARG A 130 -16.71 -2.73 20.39
CA ARG A 130 -17.91 -3.53 20.62
C ARG A 130 -17.87 -4.15 22.02
N GLU A 131 -18.99 -4.06 22.72
CA GLU A 131 -19.13 -4.53 24.10
C GLU A 131 -18.75 -6.02 24.24
N GLY A 132 -17.89 -6.34 25.22
CA GLY A 132 -17.45 -7.70 25.55
C GLY A 132 -16.32 -8.24 24.67
N ILE A 133 -15.87 -7.50 23.66
CA ILE A 133 -14.76 -7.88 22.78
C ILE A 133 -13.80 -6.73 22.49
N GLU A 134 -13.79 -5.72 23.39
CA GLU A 134 -12.97 -4.53 23.24
C GLU A 134 -11.49 -4.88 23.07
N GLN A 135 -10.89 -4.36 22.03
CA GLN A 135 -9.47 -4.56 21.77
C GLN A 135 -8.88 -3.41 20.96
N GLU A 136 -7.59 -3.16 21.18
CA GLU A 136 -6.86 -2.12 20.47
C GLU A 136 -5.51 -2.66 19.98
N ARG A 137 -5.10 -2.22 18.80
CA ARG A 137 -3.78 -2.48 18.23
C ARG A 137 -3.21 -1.23 17.61
N VAL A 138 -1.94 -1.01 17.89
CA VAL A 138 -1.13 0.05 17.28
C VAL A 138 -0.14 -0.59 16.30
N PHE A 139 -0.08 -0.07 15.09
CA PHE A 139 0.88 -0.44 14.08
C PHE A 139 1.75 0.78 13.79
N HIS A 140 3.06 0.62 13.97
CA HIS A 140 4.04 1.66 13.71
C HIS A 140 5.38 0.98 13.46
N TYR A 141 5.90 1.09 12.24
CA TYR A 141 7.07 0.36 11.78
C TYR A 141 8.06 1.32 11.14
N GLU A 142 9.18 1.60 11.83
CA GLU A 142 10.24 2.46 11.32
C GLU A 142 11.13 1.75 10.29
N GLY A 143 11.20 0.43 10.35
CA GLY A 143 11.98 -0.40 9.44
C GLY A 143 11.31 -0.66 8.08
N GLY A 144 10.04 -0.25 7.90
CA GLY A 144 9.32 -0.39 6.64
C GLY A 144 9.25 -1.83 6.13
N ILE A 145 9.52 -2.06 4.84
CA ILE A 145 9.41 -3.39 4.23
C ILE A 145 10.51 -4.37 4.70
N LYS A 146 11.65 -3.91 5.21
CA LYS A 146 12.63 -4.78 5.87
C LYS A 146 12.03 -5.43 7.11
N GLU A 147 11.34 -4.63 7.93
CA GLU A 147 10.64 -5.13 9.12
C GLU A 147 9.47 -6.03 8.75
N PHE A 148 8.86 -5.80 7.58
CA PHE A 148 7.83 -6.68 7.05
C PHE A 148 8.37 -8.07 6.70
N VAL A 149 9.53 -8.17 6.04
CA VAL A 149 10.22 -9.46 5.78
C VAL A 149 10.55 -10.16 7.10
N SER A 150 11.10 -9.45 8.09
CA SER A 150 11.33 -10.00 9.43
C SER A 150 10.05 -10.54 10.06
N TYR A 151 8.95 -9.83 9.91
CA TYR A 151 7.64 -10.25 10.43
C TYR A 151 7.15 -11.54 9.74
N LEU A 152 7.29 -11.66 8.42
CA LEU A 152 6.88 -12.83 7.64
C LEU A 152 7.76 -14.05 7.89
N ASN A 153 9.00 -13.84 8.30
CA ASN A 153 9.95 -14.91 8.64
C ASN A 153 9.89 -15.33 10.12
N ARG A 154 8.94 -14.80 10.91
CA ARG A 154 8.76 -15.26 12.29
C ARG A 154 8.46 -16.75 12.35
N GLY A 155 9.26 -17.49 13.13
CA GLY A 155 9.16 -18.94 13.25
C GLY A 155 9.83 -19.73 12.13
N LYS A 156 10.58 -19.08 11.24
CA LYS A 156 11.47 -19.69 10.25
C LYS A 156 12.92 -19.37 10.60
N THR A 157 13.85 -20.18 10.13
CA THR A 157 15.29 -19.96 10.32
C THR A 157 15.87 -19.27 9.08
N PRO A 158 16.30 -18.00 9.16
CA PRO A 158 16.95 -17.35 8.02
C PRO A 158 18.26 -18.04 7.66
N LEU A 159 18.57 -18.19 6.37
CA LEU A 159 19.83 -18.76 5.89
C LEU A 159 21.01 -17.80 6.04
N TYR A 160 20.74 -16.52 6.18
CA TYR A 160 21.73 -15.45 6.45
C TYR A 160 21.07 -14.36 7.30
N PRO A 161 21.86 -13.65 8.14
CA PRO A 161 21.30 -12.77 9.17
C PRO A 161 20.67 -11.48 8.60
N GLU A 162 21.20 -10.99 7.50
CA GLU A 162 20.81 -9.69 6.94
C GLU A 162 19.63 -9.83 5.98
N ILE A 163 18.74 -8.83 6.00
CA ILE A 163 17.70 -8.68 4.97
C ILE A 163 18.31 -7.84 3.85
N VAL A 164 18.40 -8.42 2.66
CA VAL A 164 18.81 -7.70 1.46
C VAL A 164 17.78 -6.64 1.14
N TYR A 165 18.23 -5.42 0.88
CA TYR A 165 17.37 -4.28 0.63
C TYR A 165 17.86 -3.48 -0.55
N CYS A 166 16.96 -3.23 -1.50
CA CYS A 166 17.20 -2.44 -2.70
C CYS A 166 16.19 -1.29 -2.74
N GLU A 167 16.68 -0.07 -2.94
CA GLU A 167 15.84 1.12 -3.04
C GLU A 167 16.39 2.08 -4.10
N GLY A 168 15.52 2.70 -4.87
CA GLY A 168 15.88 3.74 -5.83
C GLY A 168 14.75 4.16 -6.74
N ASN A 169 15.06 5.13 -7.62
CA ASN A 169 14.15 5.56 -8.67
C ASN A 169 14.79 5.30 -10.04
N ARG A 170 14.02 4.70 -10.93
CA ARG A 170 14.40 4.44 -12.33
C ARG A 170 13.20 4.73 -13.22
N ASP A 171 13.39 5.53 -14.25
CA ASP A 171 12.37 5.85 -15.27
C ASP A 171 11.03 6.35 -14.67
N GLY A 172 11.10 7.15 -13.61
CA GLY A 172 9.92 7.66 -12.91
C GLY A 172 9.24 6.65 -11.97
N VAL A 173 9.76 5.41 -11.88
CA VAL A 173 9.28 4.39 -10.97
C VAL A 173 10.15 4.37 -9.72
N SER A 174 9.56 4.62 -8.56
CA SER A 174 10.21 4.37 -7.27
C SER A 174 10.09 2.90 -6.94
N VAL A 175 11.21 2.24 -6.72
CA VAL A 175 11.32 0.80 -6.45
C VAL A 175 11.87 0.59 -5.05
N GLU A 176 11.25 -0.29 -4.29
CA GLU A 176 11.69 -0.71 -2.97
C GLU A 176 11.50 -2.23 -2.85
N VAL A 177 12.57 -2.95 -2.58
CA VAL A 177 12.58 -4.41 -2.49
C VAL A 177 13.30 -4.83 -1.22
N ALA A 178 12.72 -5.76 -0.45
CA ALA A 178 13.38 -6.44 0.66
C ALA A 178 13.23 -7.94 0.50
N LEU A 179 14.29 -8.70 0.74
CA LEU A 179 14.25 -10.15 0.61
C LEU A 179 15.18 -10.86 1.60
N GLN A 180 14.83 -12.10 1.95
CA GLN A 180 15.66 -13.00 2.76
C GLN A 180 15.22 -14.45 2.51
N HIS A 181 16.18 -15.36 2.34
CA HIS A 181 15.89 -16.79 2.29
C HIS A 181 15.83 -17.41 3.71
N ASN A 182 15.03 -18.43 3.86
CA ASN A 182 14.86 -19.20 5.09
C ASN A 182 14.89 -20.70 4.80
N ASP A 183 14.86 -21.51 5.84
CA ASP A 183 14.93 -22.97 5.82
C ASP A 183 13.65 -23.67 5.28
N GLY A 184 12.65 -22.90 4.86
CA GLY A 184 11.44 -23.43 4.23
C GLY A 184 11.63 -23.69 2.73
N TYR A 185 10.64 -24.35 2.13
CA TYR A 185 10.62 -24.67 0.70
C TYR A 185 9.67 -23.77 -0.11
N ASN A 186 8.83 -23.01 0.56
CA ASN A 186 7.80 -22.22 -0.12
C ASN A 186 8.31 -20.81 -0.52
N GLU A 187 7.99 -20.40 -1.74
CA GLU A 187 8.12 -19.01 -2.19
C GLU A 187 7.06 -18.13 -1.52
N GLY A 188 7.48 -17.09 -0.80
CA GLY A 188 6.61 -16.09 -0.17
C GLY A 188 6.92 -14.70 -0.73
N VAL A 189 6.56 -14.43 -1.98
CA VAL A 189 6.77 -13.13 -2.63
C VAL A 189 5.48 -12.33 -2.69
N TYR A 190 5.51 -11.15 -2.08
CA TYR A 190 4.38 -10.22 -2.02
C TYR A 190 4.69 -8.97 -2.81
N SER A 191 3.80 -8.59 -3.73
CA SER A 191 4.01 -7.46 -4.62
C SER A 191 2.95 -6.38 -4.43
N PHE A 192 3.39 -5.11 -4.53
CA PHE A 192 2.57 -3.94 -4.28
C PHE A 192 2.84 -2.84 -5.30
N VAL A 193 1.78 -2.12 -5.64
CA VAL A 193 1.82 -0.93 -6.50
C VAL A 193 1.07 0.20 -5.80
N ASN A 194 1.76 1.31 -5.49
CA ASN A 194 1.15 2.42 -4.75
C ASN A 194 0.44 1.95 -3.46
N ASN A 195 1.06 1.04 -2.70
CA ASN A 195 0.55 0.39 -1.49
C ASN A 195 -0.71 -0.49 -1.71
N ILE A 196 -1.05 -0.81 -2.96
CA ILE A 196 -2.11 -1.77 -3.30
C ILE A 196 -1.46 -3.13 -3.54
N THR A 197 -1.99 -4.16 -2.90
CA THR A 197 -1.56 -5.55 -3.13
C THR A 197 -1.90 -5.97 -4.55
N THR A 198 -0.94 -6.61 -5.23
CA THR A 198 -1.11 -7.17 -6.57
C THR A 198 -0.94 -8.69 -6.52
N PRO A 199 -1.95 -9.45 -6.12
CA PRO A 199 -1.82 -10.90 -5.91
C PRO A 199 -1.49 -11.68 -7.20
N GLU A 200 -1.88 -11.16 -8.36
CA GLU A 200 -1.51 -11.72 -9.67
C GLU A 200 -0.17 -11.16 -10.18
N GLY A 201 0.52 -10.33 -9.38
CA GLY A 201 1.81 -9.73 -9.71
C GLY A 201 1.72 -8.68 -10.81
N GLY A 202 2.45 -8.91 -11.89
CA GLY A 202 2.55 -8.01 -13.03
C GLY A 202 3.99 -7.75 -13.44
N THR A 203 4.21 -6.71 -14.21
CA THR A 203 5.49 -6.37 -14.82
C THR A 203 6.62 -6.15 -13.81
N HIS A 204 6.35 -5.50 -12.67
CA HIS A 204 7.32 -5.28 -11.59
C HIS A 204 7.78 -6.59 -10.96
N LEU A 205 6.86 -7.54 -10.71
CA LEU A 205 7.21 -8.87 -10.19
C LEU A 205 8.01 -9.68 -11.22
N THR A 206 7.67 -9.56 -12.50
CA THR A 206 8.44 -10.18 -13.59
C THR A 206 9.88 -9.63 -13.62
N GLY A 207 10.04 -8.29 -13.50
CA GLY A 207 11.36 -7.66 -13.41
C GLY A 207 12.19 -8.17 -12.23
N PHE A 208 11.57 -8.29 -11.05
CA PHE A 208 12.20 -8.84 -9.87
C PHE A 208 12.69 -10.29 -10.07
N ARG A 209 11.84 -11.16 -10.57
CA ARG A 209 12.19 -12.57 -10.82
C ARG A 209 13.32 -12.72 -11.85
N ASN A 210 13.32 -11.89 -12.89
CA ASN A 210 14.39 -11.85 -13.88
C ASN A 210 15.72 -11.42 -13.25
N ALA A 211 15.69 -10.32 -12.46
CA ALA A 211 16.88 -9.81 -11.77
C ALA A 211 17.49 -10.86 -10.85
N LEU A 212 16.68 -11.55 -10.04
CA LEU A 212 17.16 -12.63 -9.18
C LEU A 212 17.86 -13.71 -9.99
N THR A 213 17.16 -14.29 -10.98
CA THR A 213 17.69 -15.41 -11.77
C THR A 213 18.98 -15.03 -12.48
N LYS A 214 19.03 -13.87 -13.07
CA LYS A 214 20.22 -13.36 -13.79
C LYS A 214 21.40 -13.14 -12.83
N THR A 215 21.19 -12.49 -11.71
CA THR A 215 22.25 -12.10 -10.79
C THR A 215 22.82 -13.30 -10.05
N PHE A 216 21.98 -14.20 -9.53
CA PHE A 216 22.47 -15.42 -8.87
C PHE A 216 23.25 -16.32 -9.82
N ASN A 217 22.80 -16.50 -11.07
CA ASN A 217 23.56 -17.30 -12.04
C ASN A 217 24.90 -16.63 -12.40
N ALA A 218 24.93 -15.31 -12.58
CA ALA A 218 26.17 -14.58 -12.87
C ALA A 218 27.17 -14.74 -11.73
N TYR A 219 26.74 -14.55 -10.47
CA TYR A 219 27.56 -14.72 -9.28
C TYR A 219 28.07 -16.16 -9.13
N ALA A 220 27.18 -17.15 -9.30
CA ALA A 220 27.54 -18.57 -9.16
C ALA A 220 28.60 -19.01 -10.19
N LYS A 221 28.50 -18.53 -11.44
CA LYS A 221 29.51 -18.79 -12.47
C LYS A 221 30.83 -18.07 -12.20
N ALA A 222 30.78 -16.78 -11.90
CA ALA A 222 31.97 -15.99 -11.58
C ALA A 222 32.80 -16.57 -10.43
N ASN A 223 32.10 -17.11 -9.42
CA ASN A 223 32.72 -17.75 -8.26
C ASN A 223 32.96 -19.28 -8.42
N LYS A 224 32.70 -19.83 -9.61
CA LYS A 224 32.88 -21.26 -9.93
C LYS A 224 32.06 -22.20 -9.03
N LEU A 225 30.92 -21.75 -8.53
CA LEU A 225 29.99 -22.55 -7.74
C LEU A 225 29.18 -23.50 -8.61
N ILE A 226 29.00 -23.17 -9.89
CA ILE A 226 28.41 -24.01 -10.93
C ILE A 226 29.30 -23.96 -12.19
N LYS A 227 29.14 -24.93 -13.08
CA LYS A 227 29.88 -24.94 -14.38
C LYS A 227 29.31 -23.88 -15.31
N GLU A 228 30.11 -23.41 -16.26
CA GLU A 228 29.66 -22.45 -17.28
C GLU A 228 28.45 -22.94 -18.10
N SER A 229 28.36 -24.25 -18.33
CA SER A 229 27.25 -24.90 -19.02
C SER A 229 25.97 -24.97 -18.21
N ASP A 230 26.06 -24.83 -16.89
CA ASP A 230 24.96 -25.06 -15.97
C ASP A 230 24.26 -23.72 -15.62
N SER A 231 23.01 -23.81 -15.17
CA SER A 231 22.27 -22.67 -14.68
C SER A 231 21.25 -23.11 -13.63
N LEU A 232 21.10 -22.30 -12.61
CA LEU A 232 20.03 -22.42 -11.63
C LEU A 232 18.71 -21.95 -12.26
N SER A 233 17.66 -22.71 -12.05
CA SER A 233 16.33 -22.29 -12.46
C SER A 233 15.81 -21.14 -11.56
N GLY A 234 14.82 -20.39 -12.04
CA GLY A 234 14.18 -19.39 -11.20
C GLY A 234 13.46 -20.00 -9.99
N GLU A 235 13.01 -21.25 -10.07
CA GLU A 235 12.37 -21.97 -8.96
C GLU A 235 13.40 -22.32 -7.88
N ASP A 236 14.56 -22.84 -8.25
CA ASP A 236 15.65 -23.14 -7.31
C ASP A 236 16.05 -21.90 -6.49
N ILE A 237 16.15 -20.74 -7.17
CA ILE A 237 16.58 -19.49 -6.52
C ILE A 237 15.48 -18.94 -5.58
N ARG A 238 14.22 -19.22 -5.84
CA ARG A 238 13.10 -18.73 -5.02
C ARG A 238 12.63 -19.72 -3.96
N GLU A 239 13.22 -20.91 -3.89
CA GLU A 239 12.95 -21.84 -2.80
C GLU A 239 13.32 -21.20 -1.44
N GLY A 240 12.39 -21.21 -0.50
CA GLY A 240 12.56 -20.60 0.81
C GLY A 240 12.63 -19.05 0.81
N LEU A 241 12.37 -18.41 -0.32
CA LEU A 241 12.44 -16.95 -0.43
C LEU A 241 11.24 -16.28 0.22
N THR A 242 11.48 -15.32 1.11
CA THR A 242 10.50 -14.30 1.52
C THR A 242 10.92 -12.96 0.94
N ALA A 243 10.06 -12.34 0.14
CA ALA A 243 10.35 -11.04 -0.47
C ALA A 243 9.13 -10.13 -0.54
N ILE A 244 9.40 -8.82 -0.42
CA ILE A 244 8.45 -7.74 -0.66
C ILE A 244 8.96 -6.94 -1.86
N VAL A 245 8.12 -6.76 -2.87
CA VAL A 245 8.39 -5.94 -4.04
C VAL A 245 7.37 -4.82 -4.09
N SER A 246 7.78 -3.60 -3.83
CA SER A 246 6.93 -2.41 -3.79
C SER A 246 7.38 -1.40 -4.83
N VAL A 247 6.47 -1.01 -5.71
CA VAL A 247 6.73 0.07 -6.65
C VAL A 247 5.74 1.20 -6.47
N LYS A 248 6.19 2.43 -6.73
CA LYS A 248 5.35 3.63 -6.73
C LYS A 248 5.56 4.37 -8.04
N LEU A 249 4.45 4.68 -8.72
CA LEU A 249 4.43 5.40 -9.99
C LEU A 249 3.19 6.28 -10.08
N GLU A 250 3.27 7.35 -10.86
CA GLU A 250 2.20 8.35 -10.95
C GLU A 250 0.95 7.80 -11.63
N GLU A 251 1.13 7.05 -12.73
CA GLU A 251 0.04 6.54 -13.57
C GLU A 251 0.07 5.00 -13.68
N PRO A 252 -0.32 4.28 -12.63
CA PRO A 252 -0.36 2.83 -12.69
C PRO A 252 -1.48 2.34 -13.61
N GLN A 253 -1.12 1.44 -14.53
CA GLN A 253 -2.02 0.75 -15.44
C GLN A 253 -2.20 -0.69 -14.98
N PHE A 254 -3.40 -1.02 -14.54
CA PHE A 254 -3.73 -2.39 -14.12
C PHE A 254 -4.54 -3.11 -15.20
N GLU A 255 -4.40 -4.43 -15.27
CA GLU A 255 -5.17 -5.28 -16.21
C GLU A 255 -6.66 -5.38 -15.87
N GLY A 256 -7.14 -4.73 -14.80
CA GLY A 256 -8.55 -4.72 -14.42
C GLY A 256 -8.86 -3.78 -13.28
N GLN A 257 -10.14 -3.53 -13.04
CA GLN A 257 -10.63 -2.65 -11.97
C GLN A 257 -10.26 -3.15 -10.57
N THR A 258 -10.08 -4.45 -10.40
CA THR A 258 -9.66 -5.07 -9.13
C THR A 258 -8.19 -4.79 -8.79
N LYS A 259 -7.40 -4.22 -9.72
CA LYS A 259 -5.99 -3.82 -9.55
C LYS A 259 -5.06 -4.96 -9.12
N GLN A 260 -5.37 -6.19 -9.53
CA GLN A 260 -4.64 -7.39 -9.10
C GLN A 260 -3.32 -7.58 -9.83
N LYS A 261 -3.16 -6.99 -11.02
CA LYS A 261 -1.98 -7.18 -11.87
C LYS A 261 -1.56 -5.88 -12.55
N LEU A 262 -0.27 -5.52 -12.44
CA LEU A 262 0.30 -4.31 -13.07
C LEU A 262 0.71 -4.59 -14.52
N GLY A 263 0.33 -3.68 -15.44
CA GLY A 263 0.64 -3.76 -16.85
C GLY A 263 1.77 -2.85 -17.34
N ASN A 264 2.17 -1.84 -16.57
CA ASN A 264 3.19 -0.86 -16.96
C ASN A 264 4.53 -1.51 -17.38
N SER A 265 4.93 -1.37 -18.64
CA SER A 265 6.18 -1.98 -19.15
C SER A 265 7.44 -1.41 -18.52
N GLU A 266 7.45 -0.10 -18.22
CA GLU A 266 8.56 0.61 -17.56
C GLU A 266 8.88 0.05 -16.17
N ALA A 267 7.87 -0.41 -15.43
CA ALA A 267 8.06 -0.99 -14.11
C ALA A 267 8.90 -2.27 -14.14
N ARG A 268 8.81 -3.05 -15.22
CA ARG A 268 9.64 -4.25 -15.40
C ARG A 268 11.13 -3.89 -15.49
N GLY A 269 11.47 -2.94 -16.38
CA GLY A 269 12.86 -2.49 -16.56
C GLY A 269 13.42 -1.82 -15.32
N ALA A 270 12.64 -0.96 -14.69
CA ALA A 270 13.04 -0.25 -13.48
C ALA A 270 13.42 -1.21 -12.33
N VAL A 271 12.59 -2.22 -12.08
CA VAL A 271 12.85 -3.22 -11.05
C VAL A 271 14.01 -4.14 -11.43
N ASP A 272 14.04 -4.66 -12.67
CA ASP A 272 15.13 -5.54 -13.15
C ASP A 272 16.50 -4.86 -13.01
N ASN A 273 16.63 -3.62 -13.50
CA ASN A 273 17.90 -2.90 -13.47
C ASN A 273 18.35 -2.58 -12.05
N LEU A 274 17.45 -2.00 -11.22
CA LEU A 274 17.79 -1.61 -9.85
C LEU A 274 18.18 -2.82 -9.00
N VAL A 275 17.37 -3.87 -9.04
CA VAL A 275 17.63 -5.08 -8.24
C VAL A 275 18.89 -5.79 -8.70
N THR A 276 19.12 -5.90 -10.02
CA THR A 276 20.36 -6.47 -10.55
C THR A 276 21.59 -5.72 -10.05
N GLU A 277 21.59 -4.40 -10.15
CA GLU A 277 22.70 -3.55 -9.71
C GLU A 277 23.00 -3.73 -8.21
N GLN A 278 21.99 -3.55 -7.37
CA GLN A 278 22.20 -3.56 -5.91
C GLN A 278 22.42 -4.96 -5.35
N LEU A 279 21.77 -5.98 -5.92
CA LEU A 279 21.98 -7.37 -5.52
C LEU A 279 23.38 -7.86 -5.93
N THR A 280 23.90 -7.43 -7.08
CA THR A 280 25.28 -7.75 -7.47
C THR A 280 26.27 -7.22 -6.44
N ILE A 281 26.14 -5.94 -6.05
CA ILE A 281 26.98 -5.34 -5.01
C ILE A 281 26.88 -6.08 -3.67
N TYR A 282 25.68 -6.55 -3.33
CA TYR A 282 25.46 -7.29 -2.08
C TYR A 282 26.14 -8.67 -2.09
N LEU A 283 26.18 -9.35 -3.23
CA LEU A 283 26.76 -10.69 -3.37
C LEU A 283 28.30 -10.67 -3.47
N GLU A 284 28.92 -9.59 -3.91
CA GLU A 284 30.38 -9.35 -3.93
C GLU A 284 30.94 -9.01 -2.55
#